data_e45812f787b85f9d8004d961b84d44bc
#
_entry.id   e45812f787b85f9d8004d961b84d44bc
#
_cell.length_a   1.000
_cell.length_b   1.000
_cell.length_c   1.000
_cell.angle_alpha   90.00
_cell.angle_beta   90.00
_cell.angle_gamma   90.00
#
_symmetry.space_group_name_H-M   'P 1'
#
loop_
_entity.id
_entity.type
_entity.pdbx_description
1 polymer ?
#
loop_
_entity_poly.entity_id
_entity_poly.type
_entity_poly.pdbx_seq_one_letter_code
_entity_poly.pdbx_strand_id
1 'polypeptide(L)'
;MALILLTAPAVEPVTLAEARAHLRLDGTEENPLVEALIAAARTALEAETRRAFVTQSWRLTLDAWPHGAVMLPLAPVQDVTSVAVADAAGAMAALDAALYETALAGDAPRLAPTKAWPQPATRLAGIEIDFTAGYGAAADVPPPLKQALLLLVAHWFEHREPVGAGTELPRMITALVAPYRRLRL
;
A
#
# COMPACT_ATOMS: atom_id res chain seq x y z
N MET A 1 -4.38 -14.46 -7.78
CA MET A 1 -3.59 -13.56 -6.92
C MET A 1 -4.49 -12.52 -6.29
N ALA A 2 -4.49 -12.37 -4.96
CA ALA A 2 -5.21 -11.35 -4.20
C ALA A 2 -4.28 -10.61 -3.24
N LEU A 3 -4.56 -9.35 -2.96
CA LEU A 3 -3.87 -8.54 -1.97
C LEU A 3 -4.90 -8.07 -0.94
N ILE A 4 -4.67 -8.38 0.32
CA ILE A 4 -5.61 -8.15 1.42
C ILE A 4 -4.91 -7.30 2.48
N LEU A 5 -5.55 -6.20 2.90
CA LEU A 5 -5.09 -5.40 4.03
C LEU A 5 -5.43 -6.14 5.33
N LEU A 6 -4.42 -6.50 6.12
CA LEU A 6 -4.59 -7.15 7.42
C LEU A 6 -4.72 -6.13 8.54
N THR A 7 -3.86 -5.11 8.53
CA THR A 7 -3.86 -4.04 9.53
C THR A 7 -3.68 -2.71 8.82
N ALA A 8 -4.68 -1.83 8.96
CA ALA A 8 -4.62 -0.47 8.45
C ALA A 8 -3.54 0.36 9.19
N PRO A 9 -3.07 1.46 8.60
CA PRO A 9 -2.14 2.35 9.28
C PRO A 9 -2.79 2.92 10.56
N ALA A 10 -2.01 2.98 11.64
CA ALA A 10 -2.50 3.48 12.92
C ALA A 10 -2.77 4.99 12.95
N VAL A 11 -2.14 5.73 12.03
CA VAL A 11 -2.29 7.17 11.88
C VAL A 11 -2.27 7.53 10.39
N GLU A 12 -2.84 8.67 10.05
CA GLU A 12 -2.76 9.20 8.68
C GLU A 12 -1.43 9.93 8.42
N PRO A 13 -0.96 10.01 7.15
CA PRO A 13 0.30 10.69 6.78
C PRO A 13 0.30 12.19 7.09
N VAL A 14 -0.89 12.80 7.11
CA VAL A 14 -1.12 14.20 7.50
C VAL A 14 -2.18 14.25 8.57
N THR A 15 -2.01 15.18 9.50
CA THR A 15 -2.95 15.38 10.61
C THR A 15 -4.16 16.20 10.16
N LEU A 16 -5.27 16.09 10.91
CA LEU A 16 -6.43 16.97 10.73
C LEU A 16 -6.04 18.45 10.85
N ALA A 17 -5.12 18.79 11.78
CA ALA A 17 -4.66 20.17 11.95
C ALA A 17 -3.93 20.70 10.72
N GLU A 18 -3.05 19.91 10.10
CA GLU A 18 -2.35 20.27 8.86
C GLU A 18 -3.34 20.46 7.71
N ALA A 19 -4.32 19.55 7.56
CA ALA A 19 -5.32 19.64 6.51
C ALA A 19 -6.23 20.87 6.71
N ARG A 20 -6.68 21.16 7.94
CA ARG A 20 -7.46 22.38 8.25
C ARG A 20 -6.67 23.65 7.97
N ALA A 21 -5.41 23.70 8.35
CA ALA A 21 -4.53 24.85 8.05
C ALA A 21 -4.39 25.04 6.53
N HIS A 22 -4.22 23.95 5.78
CA HIS A 22 -4.16 24.00 4.31
C HIS A 22 -5.46 24.51 3.67
N LEU A 23 -6.61 24.06 4.20
CA LEU A 23 -7.95 24.48 3.76
C LEU A 23 -8.39 25.86 4.31
N ARG A 24 -7.63 26.46 5.24
CA ARG A 24 -7.95 27.72 5.93
C ARG A 24 -9.30 27.68 6.66
N LEU A 25 -9.58 26.56 7.34
CA LEU A 25 -10.80 26.36 8.10
C LEU A 25 -10.66 26.88 9.54
N ASP A 26 -11.51 27.79 9.95
CA ASP A 26 -11.52 28.36 11.31
C ASP A 26 -12.40 27.54 12.28
N GLY A 27 -13.53 27.02 11.79
CA GLY A 27 -14.49 26.19 12.57
C GLY A 27 -14.08 24.71 12.69
N THR A 28 -14.85 23.94 13.46
CA THR A 28 -14.64 22.48 13.66
C THR A 28 -15.74 21.64 13.03
N GLU A 29 -16.74 22.25 12.45
CA GLU A 29 -17.95 21.61 11.91
C GLU A 29 -17.62 20.63 10.78
N GLU A 30 -16.59 20.95 10.00
CA GLU A 30 -16.16 20.14 8.85
C GLU A 30 -15.11 19.07 9.23
N ASN A 31 -14.72 18.97 10.51
CA ASN A 31 -13.68 18.01 10.92
C ASN A 31 -13.96 16.57 10.47
N PRO A 32 -15.18 16.00 10.67
CA PRO A 32 -15.45 14.63 10.24
C PRO A 32 -15.32 14.43 8.73
N LEU A 33 -15.71 15.44 7.94
CA LEU A 33 -15.55 15.40 6.48
C LEU A 33 -14.06 15.43 6.09
N VAL A 34 -13.29 16.33 6.70
CA VAL A 34 -11.84 16.45 6.41
C VAL A 34 -11.10 15.17 6.78
N GLU A 35 -11.40 14.54 7.92
CA GLU A 35 -10.82 13.24 8.31
C GLU A 35 -11.13 12.15 7.29
N ALA A 36 -12.37 12.06 6.83
CA ALA A 36 -12.77 11.11 5.81
C ALA A 36 -12.05 11.37 4.47
N LEU A 37 -11.88 12.64 4.08
CA LEU A 37 -11.15 13.01 2.87
C LEU A 37 -9.66 12.70 2.97
N ILE A 38 -9.02 12.84 4.13
CA ILE A 38 -7.61 12.47 4.35
C ILE A 38 -7.44 10.96 4.10
N ALA A 39 -8.27 10.12 4.72
CA ALA A 39 -8.20 8.68 4.55
C ALA A 39 -8.47 8.24 3.10
N ALA A 40 -9.45 8.85 2.44
CA ALA A 40 -9.78 8.59 1.04
C ALA A 40 -8.63 9.02 0.10
N ALA A 41 -8.05 10.20 0.31
CA ALA A 41 -6.95 10.73 -0.48
C ALA A 41 -5.69 9.86 -0.33
N ARG A 42 -5.37 9.41 0.90
CA ARG A 42 -4.29 8.44 1.12
C ARG A 42 -4.52 7.17 0.30
N THR A 43 -5.69 6.57 0.44
CA THR A 43 -6.02 5.31 -0.27
C THR A 43 -5.90 5.46 -1.79
N ALA A 44 -6.39 6.57 -2.35
CA ALA A 44 -6.29 6.85 -3.78
C ALA A 44 -4.83 7.01 -4.25
N LEU A 45 -4.01 7.75 -3.50
CA LEU A 45 -2.61 7.96 -3.85
C LEU A 45 -1.76 6.71 -3.65
N GLU A 46 -2.04 5.89 -2.64
CA GLU A 46 -1.40 4.58 -2.44
C GLU A 46 -1.72 3.62 -3.60
N ALA A 47 -2.97 3.60 -4.07
CA ALA A 47 -3.37 2.80 -5.23
C ALA A 47 -2.68 3.28 -6.51
N GLU A 48 -2.57 4.60 -6.72
CA GLU A 48 -1.95 5.21 -7.88
C GLU A 48 -0.45 4.96 -7.94
N THR A 49 0.23 5.05 -6.80
CA THR A 49 1.68 4.90 -6.70
C THR A 49 2.13 3.46 -6.48
N ARG A 50 1.23 2.58 -6.08
CA ARG A 50 1.55 1.23 -5.58
C ARG A 50 2.50 1.28 -4.39
N ARG A 51 2.34 2.29 -3.53
CA ARG A 51 3.11 2.48 -2.30
C ARG A 51 2.19 2.54 -1.10
N ALA A 52 2.59 1.90 -0.02
CA ALA A 52 2.01 2.15 1.29
C ALA A 52 2.70 3.39 1.89
N PHE A 53 1.95 4.33 2.44
CA PHE A 53 2.53 5.56 2.98
C PHE A 53 3.01 5.37 4.42
N VAL A 54 2.10 5.06 5.33
CA VAL A 54 2.42 4.72 6.71
C VAL A 54 2.46 3.21 6.86
N THR A 55 3.20 2.71 7.84
CA THR A 55 3.31 1.26 8.11
C THR A 55 1.95 0.60 8.25
N GLN A 56 1.73 -0.45 7.48
CA GLN A 56 0.52 -1.27 7.43
C GLN A 56 0.86 -2.70 7.02
N SER A 57 0.03 -3.66 7.40
CA SER A 57 0.29 -5.08 7.15
C SER A 57 -0.64 -5.61 6.07
N TRP A 58 -0.08 -6.42 5.19
CA TRP A 58 -0.74 -6.96 4.02
C TRP A 58 -0.51 -8.46 3.87
N ARG A 59 -1.47 -9.13 3.26
CA ARG A 59 -1.36 -10.52 2.81
C ARG A 59 -1.45 -10.58 1.30
N LEU A 60 -0.45 -11.16 0.68
CA LEU A 60 -0.47 -11.57 -0.71
C LEU A 60 -0.84 -13.04 -0.80
N THR A 61 -1.95 -13.35 -1.46
CA THR A 61 -2.39 -14.73 -1.70
C THR A 61 -2.13 -15.11 -3.15
N LEU A 62 -1.50 -16.25 -3.38
CA LEU A 62 -1.21 -16.79 -4.70
C LEU A 62 -1.78 -18.22 -4.83
N ASP A 63 -2.11 -18.59 -6.08
CA ASP A 63 -2.56 -19.94 -6.41
C ASP A 63 -1.39 -20.89 -6.71
N ALA A 64 -0.31 -20.33 -7.26
CA ALA A 64 0.92 -21.05 -7.58
C ALA A 64 2.11 -20.08 -7.49
N TRP A 65 3.30 -20.63 -7.27
CA TRP A 65 4.54 -19.86 -7.32
C TRP A 65 4.82 -19.40 -8.74
N PRO A 66 5.27 -18.14 -8.94
CA PRO A 66 5.75 -17.69 -10.23
C PRO A 66 7.08 -18.37 -10.57
N HIS A 67 7.45 -18.35 -11.85
CA HIS A 67 8.79 -18.73 -12.26
C HIS A 67 9.81 -17.71 -11.70
N GLY A 68 10.64 -18.16 -10.76
CA GLY A 68 11.65 -17.31 -10.11
C GLY A 68 11.15 -16.61 -8.84
N ALA A 69 11.47 -15.33 -8.71
CA ALA A 69 11.13 -14.55 -7.52
C ALA A 69 9.67 -14.10 -7.50
N VAL A 70 9.08 -14.12 -6.32
CA VAL A 70 7.77 -13.49 -6.05
C VAL A 70 7.96 -12.00 -5.87
N MET A 71 7.36 -11.19 -6.72
CA MET A 71 7.36 -9.74 -6.60
C MET A 71 6.26 -9.30 -5.65
N LEU A 72 6.62 -8.52 -4.62
CA LEU A 72 5.63 -7.93 -3.71
C LEU A 72 4.98 -6.72 -4.39
N PRO A 73 3.63 -6.60 -4.33
CA PRO A 73 2.89 -5.62 -5.12
C PRO A 73 2.98 -4.18 -4.60
N LEU A 74 3.40 -3.98 -3.36
CA LEU A 74 3.56 -2.67 -2.72
C LEU A 74 5.03 -2.36 -2.43
N ALA A 75 5.35 -1.09 -2.27
CA ALA A 75 6.64 -0.59 -1.79
C ALA A 75 6.43 0.64 -0.89
N PRO A 76 7.42 1.04 -0.10
CA PRO A 76 8.54 0.22 0.34
C PRO A 76 8.06 -0.93 1.24
N VAL A 77 8.69 -2.08 1.15
CA VAL A 77 8.45 -3.20 2.08
C VAL A 77 9.48 -3.13 3.18
N GLN A 78 9.02 -3.23 4.42
CA GLN A 78 9.87 -3.19 5.60
C GLN A 78 10.31 -4.60 6.00
N ASP A 79 9.37 -5.55 5.98
CA ASP A 79 9.63 -6.91 6.40
C ASP A 79 8.63 -7.90 5.75
N VAL A 80 9.03 -9.16 5.61
CA VAL A 80 8.17 -10.32 5.30
C VAL A 80 7.96 -11.09 6.60
N THR A 81 6.80 -10.96 7.18
CA THR A 81 6.50 -11.50 8.51
C THR A 81 6.21 -12.98 8.51
N SER A 82 5.60 -13.51 7.45
CA SER A 82 5.42 -14.94 7.28
C SER A 82 5.26 -15.34 5.81
N VAL A 83 5.65 -16.56 5.49
CA VAL A 83 5.33 -17.24 4.23
C VAL A 83 4.73 -18.57 4.59
N ALA A 84 3.55 -18.91 4.07
CA ALA A 84 2.86 -20.14 4.35
C ALA A 84 2.38 -20.83 3.07
N VAL A 85 2.32 -22.15 3.09
CA VAL A 85 1.88 -22.99 1.96
C VAL A 85 0.86 -24.00 2.46
N ALA A 86 -0.20 -24.22 1.70
CA ALA A 86 -1.23 -25.19 2.02
C ALA A 86 -0.69 -26.61 1.96
N ASP A 87 -0.87 -27.35 3.04
CA ASP A 87 -0.54 -28.79 3.15
C ASP A 87 -1.64 -29.68 2.51
N ALA A 88 -1.43 -30.99 2.57
CA ALA A 88 -2.36 -31.98 2.01
C ALA A 88 -3.75 -31.98 2.68
N ALA A 89 -3.87 -31.44 3.89
CA ALA A 89 -5.14 -31.27 4.59
C ALA A 89 -5.79 -29.90 4.28
N GLY A 90 -5.12 -29.05 3.51
CA GLY A 90 -5.56 -27.67 3.19
C GLY A 90 -5.24 -26.66 4.28
N ALA A 91 -4.50 -27.02 5.32
CA ALA A 91 -4.07 -26.12 6.36
C ALA A 91 -2.80 -25.34 5.91
N MET A 92 -2.73 -24.05 6.28
CA MET A 92 -1.56 -23.22 5.96
C MET A 92 -0.41 -23.54 6.92
N ALA A 93 0.65 -24.13 6.38
CA ALA A 93 1.88 -24.45 7.09
C ALA A 93 2.94 -23.37 6.82
N ALA A 94 3.49 -22.78 7.88
CA ALA A 94 4.54 -21.78 7.76
C ALA A 94 5.81 -22.40 7.17
N LEU A 95 6.42 -21.71 6.22
CA LEU A 95 7.73 -22.06 5.67
C LEU A 95 8.85 -21.57 6.59
N ASP A 96 9.89 -22.41 6.71
CA ASP A 96 11.14 -22.00 7.35
C ASP A 96 11.78 -20.85 6.56
N ALA A 97 12.19 -19.78 7.26
CA ALA A 97 12.85 -18.62 6.67
C ALA A 97 14.16 -18.98 5.92
N ALA A 98 14.79 -20.11 6.24
CA ALA A 98 15.96 -20.62 5.52
C ALA A 98 15.65 -21.09 4.09
N LEU A 99 14.39 -21.26 3.73
CA LEU A 99 13.97 -21.73 2.39
C LEU A 99 13.83 -20.60 1.38
N TYR A 100 13.92 -19.35 1.80
CA TYR A 100 13.82 -18.19 0.90
C TYR A 100 14.74 -17.05 1.34
N GLU A 101 15.06 -16.20 0.40
CA GLU A 101 15.77 -14.94 0.59
C GLU A 101 14.88 -13.78 0.20
N THR A 102 15.08 -12.64 0.85
CA THR A 102 14.32 -11.41 0.57
C THR A 102 15.24 -10.30 0.08
N ALA A 103 14.79 -9.57 -0.93
CA ALA A 103 15.40 -8.33 -1.40
C ALA A 103 14.33 -7.24 -1.34
N LEU A 104 14.26 -6.54 -0.21
CA LEU A 104 13.16 -5.61 0.10
C LEU A 104 13.48 -4.16 -0.26
N ALA A 105 14.76 -3.83 -0.41
CA ALA A 105 15.19 -2.47 -0.74
C ALA A 105 14.74 -2.04 -2.13
N GLY A 106 14.37 -0.75 -2.25
CA GLY A 106 14.01 -0.13 -3.52
C GLY A 106 12.57 -0.37 -3.97
N ASP A 107 12.36 -0.22 -5.28
CA ASP A 107 11.02 -0.20 -5.87
C ASP A 107 10.51 -1.59 -6.33
N ALA A 108 11.34 -2.62 -6.22
CA ALA A 108 11.02 -3.97 -6.67
C ALA A 108 11.25 -5.00 -5.55
N PRO A 109 10.57 -4.88 -4.40
CA PRO A 109 10.72 -5.83 -3.30
C PRO A 109 10.27 -7.22 -3.74
N ARG A 110 11.06 -8.23 -3.39
CA ARG A 110 10.84 -9.61 -3.84
C ARG A 110 11.37 -10.64 -2.86
N LEU A 111 10.82 -11.86 -2.97
CA LEU A 111 11.36 -13.06 -2.32
C LEU A 111 11.78 -14.05 -3.41
N ALA A 112 12.83 -14.81 -3.16
CA ALA A 112 13.27 -15.89 -4.03
C ALA A 112 13.54 -17.16 -3.20
N PRO A 113 13.28 -18.35 -3.76
CA PRO A 113 13.62 -19.59 -3.05
C PRO A 113 15.14 -19.79 -3.06
N THR A 114 15.68 -20.32 -1.96
CA THR A 114 17.10 -20.71 -1.89
C THR A 114 17.40 -21.96 -2.74
N LYS A 115 16.40 -22.82 -2.94
CA LYS A 115 16.48 -24.02 -3.81
C LYS A 115 15.26 -24.10 -4.73
N ALA A 116 14.17 -24.66 -4.25
CA ALA A 116 12.90 -24.75 -4.97
C ALA A 116 11.75 -24.45 -4.02
N TRP A 117 10.71 -23.82 -4.52
CA TRP A 117 9.49 -23.60 -3.75
C TRP A 117 8.77 -24.93 -3.49
N PRO A 118 8.33 -25.22 -2.25
CA PRO A 118 7.44 -26.32 -1.98
C PRO A 118 6.09 -26.05 -2.66
N GLN A 119 5.55 -27.08 -3.33
CA GLN A 119 4.29 -26.90 -4.07
C GLN A 119 3.10 -26.90 -3.12
N PRO A 120 2.13 -25.98 -3.28
CA PRO A 120 0.90 -26.02 -2.52
C PRO A 120 0.06 -27.25 -2.91
N ALA A 121 -0.54 -27.89 -1.93
CA ALA A 121 -1.43 -29.03 -2.18
C ALA A 121 -2.81 -28.59 -2.69
N THR A 122 -3.20 -27.33 -2.49
CA THR A 122 -4.44 -26.74 -3.01
C THR A 122 -4.20 -25.98 -4.31
N ARG A 123 -5.18 -25.98 -5.22
CA ARG A 123 -5.09 -25.30 -6.52
C ARG A 123 -5.35 -23.78 -6.44
N LEU A 124 -6.08 -23.34 -5.42
CA LEU A 124 -6.47 -21.94 -5.24
C LEU A 124 -6.04 -21.49 -3.86
N ALA A 125 -5.55 -20.25 -3.77
CA ALA A 125 -5.13 -19.60 -2.53
C ALA A 125 -4.18 -20.46 -1.66
N GLY A 126 -3.34 -21.29 -2.30
CA GLY A 126 -2.47 -22.25 -1.62
C GLY A 126 -1.17 -21.63 -1.07
N ILE A 127 -0.94 -20.33 -1.26
CA ILE A 127 0.26 -19.64 -0.80
C ILE A 127 -0.18 -18.32 -0.18
N GLU A 128 0.31 -18.04 1.03
CA GLU A 128 0.12 -16.78 1.72
C GLU A 128 1.46 -16.17 2.09
N ILE A 129 1.62 -14.87 1.83
CA ILE A 129 2.81 -14.09 2.18
C ILE A 129 2.32 -12.86 2.93
N ASP A 130 2.61 -12.81 4.22
CA ASP A 130 2.33 -11.66 5.06
C ASP A 130 3.56 -10.75 5.12
N PHE A 131 3.34 -9.46 4.92
CA PHE A 131 4.42 -8.48 4.92
C PHE A 131 3.95 -7.13 5.45
N THR A 132 4.88 -6.35 5.97
CA THR A 132 4.68 -4.96 6.34
C THR A 132 5.24 -4.04 5.27
N ALA A 133 4.45 -3.02 4.89
CA ALA A 133 4.83 -2.02 3.91
C ALA A 133 4.54 -0.62 4.44
N GLY A 134 5.28 0.36 3.95
CA GLY A 134 5.17 1.76 4.31
C GLY A 134 6.54 2.38 4.55
N TYR A 135 6.59 3.71 4.50
CA TYR A 135 7.83 4.44 4.79
C TYR A 135 8.22 4.40 6.28
N GLY A 136 7.27 4.09 7.17
CA GLY A 136 7.45 4.13 8.62
C GLY A 136 6.32 4.90 9.30
N ALA A 137 6.68 5.80 10.19
CA ALA A 137 5.75 6.74 10.80
C ALA A 137 5.27 7.81 9.80
N ALA A 138 4.24 8.58 10.16
CA ALA A 138 3.76 9.69 9.35
C ALA A 138 4.85 10.71 8.98
N ALA A 139 5.86 10.90 9.87
CA ALA A 139 6.99 11.79 9.63
C ALA A 139 7.92 11.31 8.50
N ASP A 140 8.01 10.00 8.28
CA ASP A 140 8.91 9.37 7.32
C ASP A 140 8.35 9.39 5.89
N VAL A 141 7.06 9.74 5.73
CA VAL A 141 6.42 9.85 4.41
C VAL A 141 7.02 11.03 3.65
N PRO A 142 7.51 10.82 2.40
CA PRO A 142 8.12 11.87 1.61
C PRO A 142 7.24 13.13 1.48
N PRO A 143 7.82 14.34 1.65
CA PRO A 143 7.06 15.59 1.58
C PRO A 143 6.24 15.78 0.31
N PRO A 144 6.69 15.38 -0.90
CA PRO A 144 5.88 15.49 -2.11
C PRO A 144 4.59 14.65 -2.06
N LEU A 145 4.61 13.48 -1.40
CA LEU A 145 3.42 12.64 -1.23
C LEU A 145 2.43 13.25 -0.24
N LYS A 146 2.93 13.84 0.86
CA LYS A 146 2.08 14.60 1.80
C LYS A 146 1.45 15.83 1.13
N GLN A 147 2.23 16.55 0.32
CA GLN A 147 1.72 17.69 -0.43
C GLN A 147 0.67 17.26 -1.45
N ALA A 148 0.89 16.16 -2.17
CA ALA A 148 -0.09 15.61 -3.10
C ALA A 148 -1.40 15.23 -2.38
N LEU A 149 -1.30 14.67 -1.17
CA LEU A 149 -2.44 14.32 -0.34
C LEU A 149 -3.23 15.56 0.07
N LEU A 150 -2.57 16.60 0.60
CA LEU A 150 -3.22 17.86 0.98
C LEU A 150 -3.93 18.53 -0.20
N LEU A 151 -3.30 18.55 -1.36
CA LEU A 151 -3.90 19.08 -2.60
C LEU A 151 -5.13 18.28 -3.04
N LEU A 152 -5.09 16.96 -2.89
CA LEU A 152 -6.22 16.10 -3.24
C LEU A 152 -7.39 16.29 -2.27
N VAL A 153 -7.09 16.42 -0.97
CA VAL A 153 -8.09 16.78 0.05
C VAL A 153 -8.74 18.11 -0.28
N ALA A 154 -7.95 19.14 -0.60
CA ALA A 154 -8.47 20.46 -0.97
C ALA A 154 -9.34 20.39 -2.23
N HIS A 155 -8.86 19.65 -3.24
CA HIS A 155 -9.63 19.47 -4.48
C HIS A 155 -11.00 18.84 -4.23
N TRP A 156 -11.08 17.78 -3.45
CA TRP A 156 -12.36 17.11 -3.14
C TRP A 156 -13.23 17.90 -2.16
N PHE A 157 -12.62 18.67 -1.27
CA PHE A 157 -13.35 19.55 -0.36
C PHE A 157 -14.08 20.68 -1.11
N GLU A 158 -13.42 21.27 -2.11
CA GLU A 158 -13.98 22.34 -2.95
C GLU A 158 -15.01 21.81 -3.97
N HIS A 159 -14.77 20.60 -4.51
CA HIS A 159 -15.59 19.99 -5.55
C HIS A 159 -16.40 18.82 -4.97
N ARG A 160 -17.44 19.13 -4.19
CA ARG A 160 -18.32 18.13 -3.56
C ARG A 160 -19.20 17.37 -4.54
N GLU A 161 -19.38 17.84 -5.75
CA GLU A 161 -20.10 17.16 -6.82
C GLU A 161 -19.12 16.49 -7.80
N PRO A 162 -19.52 15.37 -8.44
CA PRO A 162 -18.71 14.75 -9.46
C PRO A 162 -18.60 15.70 -10.67
N VAL A 163 -17.52 16.47 -10.73
CA VAL A 163 -17.23 17.38 -11.83
C VAL A 163 -16.71 16.56 -13.02
N GLY A 164 -17.61 16.21 -13.93
CA GLY A 164 -17.26 15.60 -15.21
C GLY A 164 -16.85 14.12 -15.12
N ALA A 165 -16.87 13.44 -16.24
CA ALA A 165 -16.59 12.01 -16.36
C ALA A 165 -15.08 11.65 -16.31
N GLY A 166 -14.28 12.28 -15.45
CA GLY A 166 -12.85 12.01 -15.32
C GLY A 166 -12.49 11.60 -13.91
N THR A 167 -12.16 10.33 -13.69
CA THR A 167 -11.49 9.82 -12.49
C THR A 167 -10.01 10.19 -12.44
N GLU A 168 -9.55 11.08 -13.31
CA GLU A 168 -8.14 11.46 -13.41
C GLU A 168 -7.75 12.44 -12.30
N LEU A 169 -6.61 12.15 -11.66
CA LEU A 169 -6.00 13.06 -10.71
C LEU A 169 -5.62 14.38 -11.40
N PRO A 170 -5.80 15.54 -10.74
CA PRO A 170 -5.34 16.83 -11.25
C PRO A 170 -3.86 16.78 -11.67
N ARG A 171 -3.49 17.42 -12.77
CA ARG A 171 -2.14 17.37 -13.36
C ARG A 171 -1.02 17.69 -12.36
N MET A 172 -1.26 18.62 -11.46
CA MET A 172 -0.28 18.99 -10.42
C MET A 172 -0.03 17.83 -9.44
N ILE A 173 -1.09 17.13 -9.03
CA ILE A 173 -0.98 15.96 -8.15
C ILE A 173 -0.26 14.82 -8.88
N THR A 174 -0.65 14.58 -10.14
CA THR A 174 0.02 13.58 -11.00
C THR A 174 1.52 13.84 -11.12
N ALA A 175 1.94 15.10 -11.30
CA ALA A 175 3.36 15.48 -11.38
C ALA A 175 4.12 15.22 -10.07
N LEU A 176 3.50 15.48 -8.90
CA LEU A 176 4.10 15.22 -7.60
C LEU A 176 4.30 13.73 -7.32
N VAL A 177 3.36 12.88 -7.74
CA VAL A 177 3.43 11.45 -7.49
C VAL A 177 4.17 10.65 -8.57
N ALA A 178 4.41 11.25 -9.74
CA ALA A 178 5.05 10.58 -10.87
C ALA A 178 6.40 9.89 -10.51
N PRO A 179 7.32 10.52 -9.74
CA PRO A 179 8.57 9.87 -9.35
C PRO A 179 8.39 8.66 -8.44
N TYR A 180 7.21 8.53 -7.80
CA TYR A 180 6.88 7.47 -6.86
C TYR A 180 6.07 6.34 -7.49
N ARG A 181 5.59 6.49 -8.72
CA ARG A 181 4.84 5.45 -9.43
C ARG A 181 5.74 4.28 -9.76
N ARG A 182 5.31 3.08 -9.39
CA ARG A 182 6.00 1.85 -9.81
C ARG A 182 5.66 1.53 -11.26
N LEU A 183 6.68 1.50 -12.11
CA LEU A 183 6.53 1.04 -13.48
C LEU A 183 6.34 -0.48 -13.49
N ARG A 184 5.33 -0.97 -14.22
CA ARG A 184 5.27 -2.38 -14.61
C ARG A 184 6.18 -2.56 -15.82
N LEU A 185 7.25 -3.31 -15.61
CA LEU A 185 8.07 -3.85 -16.70
C LEU A 185 7.50 -5.20 -17.12
#